data_3feac67400e5be42d354a1d76319c540
#
_entry.id   3feac67400e5be42d354a1d76319c540
#
_cell.length_a   1.000
_cell.length_b   1.000
_cell.length_c   1.000
_cell.angle_alpha   90.00
_cell.angle_beta   90.00
_cell.angle_gamma   90.00
#
_symmetry.space_group_name_H-M   'P 1'
#
loop_
_entity.id
_entity.type
_entity.pdbx_description
1 polymer ?
#
loop_
_entity_poly.entity_id
_entity_poly.type
_entity_poly.pdbx_seq_one_letter_code
_entity_poly.pdbx_strand_id
1 'polypeptide(L)' 'MFDFVKMMFDAGCQIEDYVGYGAITSDDYKTITGEDYVSPTTE' A
#
# COMPACT_ATOMS: atom_id res chain seq x y z
N MET A 1 -0.85 -0.68 -12.19
CA MET A 1 -1.08 0.09 -10.96
C MET A 1 -0.02 -0.18 -9.91
N PHE A 2 0.49 -1.39 -9.86
CA PHE A 2 1.50 -1.75 -8.88
C PHE A 2 2.75 -0.86 -8.98
N ASP A 3 3.25 -0.68 -10.18
CA ASP A 3 4.46 0.12 -10.37
C ASP A 3 4.24 1.57 -9.98
N PHE A 4 3.04 2.08 -10.29
CA PHE A 4 2.70 3.45 -9.95
C PHE A 4 2.70 3.65 -8.43
N VAL A 5 2.08 2.71 -7.73
CA VAL A 5 2.00 2.80 -6.28
C VAL A 5 3.39 2.66 -5.66
N LYS A 6 4.20 1.78 -6.23
CA LYS A 6 5.56 1.61 -5.73
C LYS A 6 6.35 2.91 -5.90
N MET A 7 6.18 3.59 -7.02
CA MET A 7 6.85 4.87 -7.23
C MET A 7 6.40 5.90 -6.20
N MET A 8 5.11 5.91 -5.88
CA MET A 8 4.61 6.85 -4.91
C MET A 8 5.18 6.59 -3.53
N PHE A 9 5.30 5.33 -3.17
CA PHE A 9 5.90 4.99 -1.89
C PHE A 9 7.37 5.41 -1.86
N ASP A 10 8.07 5.18 -2.95
CA ASP A 10 9.49 5.55 -3.04
C ASP A 10 9.67 7.06 -2.93
N ALA A 11 8.67 7.81 -3.34
CA ALA A 11 8.70 9.27 -3.23
C ALA A 11 8.28 9.77 -1.86
N GLY A 12 7.97 8.86 -0.95
CA GLY A 12 7.60 9.24 0.40
C GLY A 12 6.11 9.41 0.63
N CYS A 13 5.31 9.02 -0.33
CA CYS A 13 3.86 9.12 -0.19
C CYS A 13 3.32 7.89 0.54
N GLN A 14 2.23 8.10 1.27
CA GLN A 14 1.56 6.98 1.91
C GLN A 14 0.73 6.24 0.88
N ILE A 15 0.81 4.93 0.89
CA ILE A 15 0.07 4.12 -0.07
C ILE A 15 -0.99 3.25 0.61
N GLU A 16 -1.19 3.44 1.90
CA GLU A 16 -2.17 2.65 2.64
C GLU A 16 -3.57 2.82 2.08
N ASP A 17 -3.88 4.03 1.64
CA ASP A 17 -5.20 4.31 1.10
C ASP A 17 -5.47 3.50 -0.15
N TYR A 18 -4.43 3.20 -0.92
CA TYR A 18 -4.61 2.45 -2.16
C TYR A 18 -5.03 1.01 -1.91
N VAL A 19 -4.63 0.47 -0.76
CA VAL A 19 -5.12 -0.85 -0.38
C VAL A 19 -6.62 -0.77 -0.11
N GLY A 20 -7.04 0.28 0.59
CA GLY A 20 -8.45 0.47 0.87
C GLY A 20 -9.28 0.72 -0.38
N TYR A 21 -8.70 1.35 -1.38
CA TYR A 21 -9.40 1.59 -2.64
C TYR A 21 -9.47 0.35 -3.51
N GLY A 22 -8.66 -0.64 -3.21
CA GLY A 22 -8.61 -1.84 -4.04
C GLY A 22 -7.63 -1.72 -5.19
N ALA A 23 -6.81 -0.68 -5.21
CA ALA A 23 -5.80 -0.52 -6.27
C ALA A 23 -4.68 -1.53 -6.11
N ILE A 24 -4.37 -1.88 -4.88
CA ILE A 24 -3.38 -2.92 -4.58
C ILE A 24 -3.94 -3.77 -3.45
N THR A 25 -3.33 -4.92 -3.25
CA THR A 25 -3.73 -5.80 -2.16
C THR A 25 -2.80 -5.62 -0.99
N SER A 26 -3.15 -6.22 0.15
CA SER A 26 -2.26 -6.18 1.30
C SER A 26 -0.94 -6.91 1.00
N ASP A 27 -0.99 -7.93 0.16
CA ASP A 27 0.23 -8.61 -0.26
C ASP A 27 1.12 -7.67 -1.06
N ASP A 28 0.52 -6.90 -1.95
CA ASP A 28 1.26 -5.91 -2.73
C ASP A 28 1.87 -4.86 -1.82
N TYR A 29 1.11 -4.43 -0.83
CA TYR A 29 1.61 -3.45 0.13
C TYR A 29 2.86 -3.97 0.82
N LYS A 30 2.81 -5.23 1.26
CA LYS A 30 3.96 -5.83 1.92
C LYS A 30 5.15 -5.93 0.98
N THR A 31 4.90 -6.27 -0.26
CA THR A 31 5.96 -6.36 -1.25
C THR A 31 6.63 -5.01 -1.47
N ILE A 32 5.83 -3.95 -1.49
CA ILE A 32 6.36 -2.62 -1.76
C ILE A 32 7.08 -2.07 -0.54
N THR A 33 6.47 -2.17 0.62
CA THR A 33 7.00 -1.52 1.81
C THR A 33 7.88 -2.42 2.64
N GLY A 34 7.70 -3.72 2.51
CA GLY A 34 8.43 -4.68 3.33
C GLY A 34 7.79 -4.90 4.69
N GLU A 35 6.61 -4.35 4.92
CA GLU A 35 5.92 -4.47 6.19
C GLU A 35 4.49 -4.92 5.95
N ASP A 36 3.95 -5.60 6.94
CA ASP A 36 2.57 -6.06 6.85
C ASP A 36 1.63 -4.87 6.82
N TYR A 37 0.59 -4.99 6.01
CA TYR A 37 -0.44 -3.98 5.98
C TYR A 37 -1.32 -4.13 7.21
N VAL A 38 -1.51 -3.02 7.90
CA VAL A 38 -2.40 -2.98 9.04
C VAL A 38 -3.54 -2.04 8.70
N SER A 39 -4.74 -2.56 8.70
CA SER A 39 -5.91 -1.77 8.36
C SER A 39 -6.07 -0.64 9.38
N PRO A 40 -6.33 0.56 8.92
CA PRO A 40 -6.55 1.68 9.85
C PRO A 40 -7.86 1.53 10.60
N THR A 41 -8.76 0.71 10.09
CA THR A 41 -10.03 0.46 10.77
C THR A 41 -9.87 -0.73 11.65
N THR A 42 -10.03 -0.53 12.91
CA THR A 42 -10.00 -1.67 13.77
C THR A 42 -11.36 -1.87 14.23
N GLU A 43 -11.80 -2.74 14.32
CA GLU A 43 -13.02 -2.90 14.75
C GLU A 43 -13.36 -3.63 15.56
#